data_2134bc195abfdb5b5aa365d90f7af430
#
_entry.id   2134bc195abfdb5b5aa365d90f7af430
#
_cell.length_a   1.000
_cell.length_b   1.000
_cell.length_c   1.000
_cell.angle_alpha   90.00
_cell.angle_beta   90.00
_cell.angle_gamma   90.00
#
_symmetry.space_group_name_H-M   'P 1'
#
loop_
_entity.id
_entity.type
_entity.pdbx_description
1 polymer ?
#
loop_
_entity_poly.entity_id
_entity_poly.type
_entity_poly.pdbx_seq_one_letter_code
_entity_poly.pdbx_strand_id
1 'polypeptide(L)'
;MEMWIILTTICFWNTALMIKQDSPICWKDALLPLRYESESSCILVMQQLSRDLQVDMGNRLVTMSMTCHLAEGYPDFKHKEIDKLPLYKKDRQ
;
A
#
# COMPACT_ATOMS: atom_id res chain seq x y z
N MET A 1 -11.01 -13.83 17.04
CA MET A 1 -9.66 -13.99 16.51
C MET A 1 -9.16 -12.68 15.98
N GLU A 2 -7.95 -12.32 16.38
CA GLU A 2 -7.39 -11.05 15.92
C GLU A 2 -6.77 -11.20 14.55
N MET A 3 -6.96 -10.20 13.75
CA MET A 3 -6.34 -10.16 12.43
C MET A 3 -5.49 -8.91 12.34
N TRP A 4 -4.49 -8.95 11.47
CA TRP A 4 -3.56 -7.86 11.28
C TRP A 4 -3.61 -7.36 9.86
N ILE A 5 -3.40 -6.08 9.69
CA ILE A 5 -3.43 -5.44 8.39
C ILE A 5 -2.16 -4.62 8.18
N ILE A 6 -1.90 -4.27 6.93
CA ILE A 6 -0.76 -3.44 6.59
C ILE A 6 -1.26 -2.09 6.09
N LEU A 7 -0.72 -1.04 6.68
CA LEU A 7 -0.93 0.31 6.17
C LEU A 7 0.35 0.78 5.52
N THR A 8 0.23 1.38 4.36
CA THR A 8 1.37 1.82 3.57
C THR A 8 1.31 3.30 3.29
N THR A 9 2.41 3.99 3.55
CA THR A 9 2.58 5.37 3.13
C THR A 9 3.72 5.39 2.12
N ILE A 10 3.44 5.85 0.91
CA ILE A 10 4.41 5.78 -0.16
C ILE A 10 4.35 7.05 -0.99
N CYS A 11 5.52 7.57 -1.34
CA CYS A 11 5.64 8.72 -2.24
C CYS A 11 6.53 8.31 -3.41
N PHE A 12 6.10 8.63 -4.61
CA PHE A 12 6.81 8.19 -5.79
C PHE A 12 6.59 9.14 -6.96
N TRP A 13 7.48 9.08 -7.93
CA TRP A 13 7.34 9.84 -9.16
C TRP A 13 6.56 9.01 -10.17
N ASN A 14 5.56 9.62 -10.77
CA ASN A 14 4.76 8.93 -11.77
C ASN A 14 5.26 9.28 -13.15
N THR A 15 6.21 8.51 -13.63
CA THR A 15 6.82 8.79 -14.93
C THR A 15 5.94 8.37 -16.10
N ALA A 16 4.89 7.62 -15.83
CA ALA A 16 4.02 7.14 -16.90
C ALA A 16 3.20 8.26 -17.52
N LEU A 17 3.03 9.35 -16.81
CA LEU A 17 2.22 10.44 -17.32
C LEU A 17 2.96 11.31 -18.32
N MET A 18 4.26 11.16 -18.41
CA MET A 18 5.08 11.98 -19.31
C MET A 18 4.84 13.46 -19.10
N ILE A 19 4.47 13.84 -17.89
CA ILE A 19 4.23 15.22 -17.52
C ILE A 19 5.25 15.58 -16.47
N LYS A 20 5.83 16.76 -16.63
CA LYS A 20 6.75 17.20 -15.64
C LYS A 20 6.05 17.39 -14.33
N GLN A 21 6.54 16.80 -13.28
CA GLN A 21 5.95 16.91 -11.97
C GLN A 21 6.84 17.70 -11.06
N ASP A 22 6.23 18.60 -10.30
CA ASP A 22 6.99 19.40 -9.35
C ASP A 22 7.16 18.68 -8.03
N SER A 23 6.33 17.70 -7.76
CA SER A 23 6.40 16.97 -6.50
C SER A 23 5.93 15.56 -6.73
N PRO A 24 6.38 14.63 -5.88
CA PRO A 24 5.94 13.24 -6.02
C PRO A 24 4.49 13.06 -5.60
N ILE A 25 3.92 11.98 -6.06
CA ILE A 25 2.59 11.57 -5.66
C ILE A 25 2.72 10.78 -4.37
N CYS A 26 1.91 11.09 -3.39
CA CYS A 26 1.94 10.38 -2.11
C CYS A 26 0.59 9.78 -1.76
N TRP A 27 0.64 8.56 -1.25
CA TRP A 27 -0.51 7.91 -0.66
C TRP A 27 -0.20 7.67 0.80
N LYS A 28 -1.04 8.20 1.68
CA LYS A 28 -0.83 8.07 3.10
C LYS A 28 -1.75 7.04 3.70
N ASP A 29 -1.20 6.17 4.50
CA ASP A 29 -1.96 5.17 5.26
C ASP A 29 -2.93 4.39 4.38
N ALA A 30 -2.47 4.00 3.21
CA ALA A 30 -3.26 3.20 2.30
C ALA A 30 -3.40 1.79 2.88
N LEU A 31 -4.64 1.32 2.99
CA LEU A 31 -4.92 0.01 3.56
C LEU A 31 -4.83 -1.06 2.49
N LEU A 32 -3.98 -2.05 2.73
CA LEU A 32 -3.91 -3.20 1.83
C LEU A 32 -5.05 -4.15 2.15
N PRO A 33 -5.59 -4.81 1.15
CA PRO A 33 -6.84 -5.57 1.33
C PRO A 33 -6.70 -6.91 2.04
N LEU A 34 -5.50 -7.36 2.30
CA LEU A 34 -5.31 -8.66 2.92
C LEU A 34 -5.17 -8.55 4.41
N ARG A 35 -5.62 -9.57 5.10
CA ARG A 35 -5.52 -9.66 6.55
C ARG A 35 -4.71 -10.89 6.91
N TYR A 36 -3.97 -10.79 8.00
CA TYR A 36 -3.07 -11.84 8.46
C TYR A 36 -3.45 -12.27 9.85
N GLU A 37 -3.24 -13.54 10.15
CA GLU A 37 -3.67 -14.09 11.42
C GLU A 37 -2.76 -13.75 12.58
N SER A 38 -1.55 -13.33 12.32
CA SER A 38 -0.63 -12.99 13.39
C SER A 38 0.19 -11.80 12.99
N GLU A 39 0.71 -11.11 13.99
CA GLU A 39 1.60 -10.00 13.74
C GLU A 39 2.86 -10.46 13.01
N SER A 40 3.37 -11.62 13.37
CA SER A 40 4.56 -12.16 12.71
C SER A 40 4.35 -12.35 11.23
N SER A 41 3.22 -12.93 10.85
CA SER A 41 2.90 -13.12 9.44
C SER A 41 2.79 -11.78 8.74
N CYS A 42 2.14 -10.83 9.37
CA CYS A 42 1.98 -9.49 8.80
C CYS A 42 3.34 -8.86 8.54
N ILE A 43 4.24 -8.95 9.51
CA ILE A 43 5.56 -8.34 9.38
C ILE A 43 6.37 -9.01 8.28
N LEU A 44 6.32 -10.33 8.19
CA LEU A 44 7.04 -11.03 7.14
C LEU A 44 6.57 -10.62 5.76
N VAL A 45 5.26 -10.57 5.57
CA VAL A 45 4.71 -10.14 4.29
C VAL A 45 5.07 -8.69 4.01
N MET A 46 4.98 -7.85 5.03
CA MET A 46 5.32 -6.45 4.89
C MET A 46 6.75 -6.27 4.42
N GLN A 47 7.68 -7.02 4.99
CA GLN A 47 9.07 -6.93 4.58
C GLN A 47 9.26 -7.37 3.13
N GLN A 48 8.57 -8.42 2.73
CA GLN A 48 8.66 -8.90 1.37
C GLN A 48 8.08 -7.88 0.39
N LEU A 49 6.93 -7.33 0.71
CA LEU A 49 6.31 -6.31 -0.13
C LEU A 49 7.19 -5.07 -0.25
N SER A 50 7.82 -4.69 0.85
CA SER A 50 8.69 -3.53 0.85
C SER A 50 9.85 -3.73 -0.13
N ARG A 51 10.45 -4.90 -0.11
CA ARG A 51 11.55 -5.20 -1.01
C ARG A 51 11.08 -5.24 -2.46
N ASP A 52 9.95 -5.87 -2.70
CA ASP A 52 9.43 -5.99 -4.06
C ASP A 52 9.11 -4.62 -4.64
N LEU A 53 8.53 -3.75 -3.84
CA LEU A 53 8.20 -2.41 -4.32
C LEU A 53 9.44 -1.59 -4.58
N GLN A 54 10.46 -1.74 -3.75
CA GLN A 54 11.69 -1.00 -3.97
C GLN A 54 12.34 -1.40 -5.29
N VAL A 55 12.30 -2.68 -5.60
CA VAL A 55 12.86 -3.17 -6.85
C VAL A 55 12.02 -2.68 -8.03
N ASP A 56 10.71 -2.81 -7.92
CA ASP A 56 9.83 -2.45 -9.02
C ASP A 56 9.87 -0.97 -9.33
N MET A 57 9.89 -0.15 -8.31
CA MET A 57 9.84 1.29 -8.53
C MET A 57 11.21 1.89 -8.81
N GLY A 58 12.24 1.30 -8.26
CA GLY A 58 13.58 1.80 -8.50
C GLY A 58 13.72 3.26 -8.18
N ASN A 59 14.16 4.04 -9.16
CA ASN A 59 14.44 5.46 -8.95
C ASN A 59 13.19 6.30 -8.79
N ARG A 60 12.02 5.76 -9.07
CA ARG A 60 10.80 6.52 -8.91
C ARG A 60 10.36 6.62 -7.46
N LEU A 61 10.85 5.73 -6.61
CA LEU A 61 10.45 5.71 -5.22
C LEU A 61 11.16 6.82 -4.44
N VAL A 62 10.38 7.64 -3.76
CA VAL A 62 10.94 8.70 -2.93
C VAL A 62 11.01 8.25 -1.48
N THR A 63 9.87 7.86 -0.92
CA THR A 63 9.82 7.36 0.44
C THR A 63 8.77 6.27 0.51
N MET A 64 8.92 5.39 1.48
CA MET A 64 7.96 4.35 1.70
C MET A 64 8.06 3.87 3.14
N SER A 65 6.93 3.67 3.77
CA SER A 65 6.89 3.03 5.07
C SER A 65 5.64 2.16 5.13
N MET A 66 5.77 1.06 5.82
CA MET A 66 4.66 0.15 6.02
C MET A 66 4.62 -0.22 7.49
N THR A 67 3.42 -0.36 8.01
CA THR A 67 3.25 -0.74 9.41
C THR A 67 2.13 -1.77 9.50
N CYS A 68 2.24 -2.64 10.50
CA CYS A 68 1.22 -3.63 10.78
C CYS A 68 0.38 -3.16 11.96
N HIS A 69 -0.92 -3.31 11.84
CA HIS A 69 -1.86 -2.88 12.87
C HIS A 69 -2.93 -3.95 13.05
N LEU A 70 -3.53 -3.96 14.22
CA LEU A 70 -4.70 -4.80 14.42
C LEU A 70 -5.80 -4.30 13.50
N ALA A 71 -6.53 -5.25 12.94
CA ALA A 71 -7.56 -4.91 11.97
C ALA A 71 -8.81 -4.30 12.58
N GLU A 72 -8.91 -4.34 13.90
CA GLU A 72 -10.06 -3.81 14.58
C GLU A 72 -10.27 -2.34 14.21
N GLY A 73 -11.47 -2.01 13.81
CA GLY A 73 -11.78 -0.63 13.42
C GLY A 73 -11.52 -0.32 11.96
N TYR A 74 -10.93 -1.25 11.23
CA TYR A 74 -10.68 -1.04 9.80
C TYR A 74 -11.63 -1.86 8.98
N PRO A 75 -12.02 -1.37 7.81
CA PRO A 75 -12.96 -2.11 6.96
C PRO A 75 -12.37 -3.41 6.47
N ASP A 76 -13.22 -4.42 6.36
CA ASP A 76 -12.82 -5.71 5.83
C ASP A 76 -13.24 -5.71 4.38
N PHE A 77 -12.30 -5.45 3.49
CA PHE A 77 -12.62 -5.36 2.07
C PHE A 77 -12.80 -6.74 1.49
N LYS A 78 -13.97 -6.96 0.92
CA LYS A 78 -14.22 -8.17 0.17
C LYS A 78 -14.06 -7.82 -1.28
N HIS A 79 -14.33 -8.78 -2.12
CA HIS A 79 -14.05 -8.59 -3.54
C HIS A 79 -14.60 -7.30 -4.08
N LYS A 80 -15.81 -6.97 -3.73
CA LYS A 80 -16.42 -5.81 -4.31
C LYS A 80 -15.85 -4.52 -3.84
N GLU A 81 -15.22 -4.53 -2.70
CA GLU A 81 -14.77 -3.29 -2.11
C GLU A 81 -13.32 -3.00 -2.38
N ILE A 82 -12.63 -3.93 -3.01
CA ILE A 82 -11.24 -3.70 -3.35
C ILE A 82 -11.11 -2.50 -4.28
N ASP A 83 -12.07 -2.33 -5.19
CA ASP A 83 -12.02 -1.23 -6.13
C ASP A 83 -12.09 0.13 -5.45
N LYS A 84 -12.52 0.17 -4.22
CA LYS A 84 -12.63 1.44 -3.50
C LYS A 84 -11.36 1.81 -2.78
N LEU A 85 -10.38 0.94 -2.77
CA LEU A 85 -9.12 1.23 -2.11
C LEU A 85 -8.32 2.22 -2.94
N PRO A 86 -7.62 3.14 -2.30
CA PRO A 86 -6.83 4.11 -3.07
C PRO A 86 -5.83 3.46 -4.01
N LEU A 87 -5.25 2.34 -3.61
CA LEU A 87 -4.26 1.67 -4.42
C LEU A 87 -4.85 0.98 -5.64
N TYR A 88 -6.14 0.71 -5.61
CA TYR A 88 -6.79 0.02 -6.69
C TYR A 88 -7.77 0.89 -7.45
N LYS A 89 -7.70 2.21 -7.26
CA LYS A 89 -8.59 3.06 -7.92
C LYS A 89 -8.35 3.00 -9.40
N LYS A 90 -9.35 2.71 -10.15
CA LYS A 90 -9.17 2.62 -11.49
C LYS A 90 -9.06 3.91 -12.02
N ASP A 91 -8.34 4.25 -12.66
CA ASP A 91 -8.15 5.43 -13.02
C ASP A 91 -8.77 5.77 -13.91
N ARG A 92 -9.33 5.84 -14.05
CA ARG A 92 -10.02 6.05 -14.73
C ARG A 92 -10.16 7.18 -14.90
N GLN A 93 -9.73 7.53 -14.83
CA GLN A 93 -9.83 8.39 -15.00
C GLN A 93 -9.37 8.86 -15.17
#